data_ce7cf8ae4f79a82c15b8455d88579781
#
_entry.id   ce7cf8ae4f79a82c15b8455d88579781
#
_cell.length_a   1.000
_cell.length_b   1.000
_cell.length_c   1.000
_cell.angle_alpha   90.00
_cell.angle_beta   90.00
_cell.angle_gamma   90.00
#
_symmetry.space_group_name_H-M   'P 1'
#
loop_
_entity.id
_entity.type
_entity.pdbx_description
1 polymer ?
#
loop_
_entity_poly.entity_id
_entity_poly.type
_entity_poly.pdbx_seq_one_letter_code
_entity_poly.pdbx_strand_id
1 'polypeptide(L)'
;MGSRSRARPFAVAATLALGLMLGGCFTQNYQRGYVLAEGALEQIPLGAPQEQVLISLGTPSTVATVSGEVFYYISARTEQTSFLPEKVVDQRVVAVYFDKNRRVERIANYGLQDGRIFDYIGRTTPTSGQELSYLTYVFKIFGGK
;
A
#
# COMPACT_ATOMS: atom_id res chain seq x y z
N MET A 1 -32.10 -47.90 43.71
CA MET A 1 -31.88 -47.95 42.27
C MET A 1 -31.62 -46.53 41.79
N GLY A 2 -30.40 -46.17 41.53
CA GLY A 2 -29.99 -44.83 41.07
C GLY A 2 -28.74 -44.95 40.22
N SER A 3 -28.92 -45.15 38.91
CA SER A 3 -27.88 -45.11 37.92
C SER A 3 -27.46 -43.66 37.73
N ARG A 4 -26.38 -43.22 38.40
CA ARG A 4 -25.77 -41.92 38.16
C ARG A 4 -24.91 -42.04 36.92
N SER A 5 -25.41 -41.57 35.77
CA SER A 5 -24.63 -41.51 34.51
C SER A 5 -23.42 -40.61 34.71
N ARG A 6 -22.21 -41.21 34.79
CA ARG A 6 -20.92 -40.53 34.86
C ARG A 6 -20.45 -39.95 33.50
N ALA A 7 -21.33 -39.92 32.50
CA ALA A 7 -21.03 -39.48 31.15
C ALA A 7 -21.07 -37.93 30.94
N ARG A 8 -21.61 -37.18 31.88
CA ARG A 8 -21.81 -35.72 31.75
C ARG A 8 -20.52 -34.87 31.73
N PRO A 9 -19.48 -35.14 32.54
CA PRO A 9 -18.29 -34.29 32.52
C PRO A 9 -17.45 -34.45 31.24
N PHE A 10 -17.42 -35.65 30.66
CA PHE A 10 -16.70 -35.91 29.42
C PHE A 10 -17.35 -35.25 28.19
N ALA A 11 -18.68 -35.20 28.12
CA ALA A 11 -19.40 -34.54 27.05
C ALA A 11 -19.19 -33.01 27.09
N VAL A 12 -19.19 -32.39 28.26
CA VAL A 12 -18.94 -30.96 28.44
C VAL A 12 -17.48 -30.60 28.11
N ALA A 13 -16.53 -31.43 28.54
CA ALA A 13 -15.11 -31.23 28.21
C ALA A 13 -14.83 -31.35 26.69
N ALA A 14 -15.48 -32.30 26.00
CA ALA A 14 -15.36 -32.50 24.57
C ALA A 14 -15.95 -31.33 23.75
N THR A 15 -17.07 -30.76 24.17
CA THR A 15 -17.67 -29.58 23.52
C THR A 15 -16.84 -28.32 23.75
N LEU A 16 -16.24 -28.16 24.93
CA LEU A 16 -15.36 -27.03 25.21
C LEU A 16 -14.06 -27.10 24.40
N ALA A 17 -13.48 -28.31 24.25
CA ALA A 17 -12.26 -28.53 23.45
C ALA A 17 -12.53 -28.30 21.95
N LEU A 18 -13.68 -28.69 21.43
CA LEU A 18 -14.07 -28.47 20.04
C LEU A 18 -14.33 -26.99 19.75
N GLY A 19 -14.82 -26.21 20.70
CA GLY A 19 -15.01 -24.76 20.58
C GLY A 19 -13.69 -23.97 20.50
N LEU A 20 -12.63 -24.45 21.13
CA LEU A 20 -11.29 -23.83 21.07
C LEU A 20 -10.56 -24.08 19.74
N MET A 21 -10.95 -25.08 18.96
CA MET A 21 -10.35 -25.38 17.66
C MET A 21 -10.93 -24.53 16.51
N LEU A 22 -12.02 -23.80 16.73
CA LEU A 22 -12.62 -22.88 15.74
C LEU A 22 -12.05 -21.46 15.79
N GLY A 23 -10.99 -21.21 16.55
CA GLY A 23 -10.22 -19.95 16.53
C GLY A 23 -9.55 -19.77 15.16
N GLY A 24 -10.34 -19.30 14.18
CA GLY A 24 -9.91 -19.13 12.79
C GLY A 24 -8.70 -18.22 12.69
N CYS A 25 -7.85 -18.47 11.71
CA CYS A 25 -6.75 -17.59 11.33
C CYS A 25 -7.29 -16.19 11.03
N PHE A 26 -6.95 -15.22 11.86
CA PHE A 26 -7.37 -13.83 11.70
C PHE A 26 -6.32 -13.11 10.85
N THR A 27 -6.72 -12.64 9.67
CA THR A 27 -5.87 -11.83 8.80
C THR A 27 -6.22 -10.35 8.99
N GLN A 28 -5.23 -9.54 9.31
CA GLN A 28 -5.36 -8.09 9.44
C GLN A 28 -4.69 -7.40 8.25
N ASN A 29 -5.39 -6.40 7.71
CA ASN A 29 -4.88 -5.54 6.65
C ASN A 29 -4.54 -4.18 7.24
N TYR A 30 -3.33 -3.72 7.02
CA TYR A 30 -2.87 -2.41 7.43
C TYR A 30 -2.51 -1.57 6.21
N GLN A 31 -3.02 -0.34 6.17
CA GLN A 31 -2.62 0.68 5.21
C GLN A 31 -1.55 1.55 5.85
N ARG A 32 -0.40 1.68 5.21
CA ARG A 32 0.70 2.55 5.65
C ARG A 32 1.01 3.62 4.61
N GLY A 33 1.43 4.79 5.08
CA GLY A 33 1.77 5.93 4.24
C GLY A 33 0.56 6.68 3.72
N TYR A 34 0.67 7.22 2.51
CA TYR A 34 -0.35 8.06 1.90
C TYR A 34 -1.57 7.24 1.48
N VAL A 35 -2.77 7.74 1.77
CA VAL A 35 -4.03 7.13 1.31
C VAL A 35 -4.57 7.97 0.16
N LEU A 36 -4.45 7.44 -1.05
CA LEU A 36 -4.99 8.08 -2.24
C LEU A 36 -6.52 7.90 -2.27
N ALA A 37 -7.26 9.01 -2.29
CA ALA A 37 -8.70 8.96 -2.50
C ALA A 37 -9.00 8.55 -3.95
N GLU A 38 -10.05 7.75 -4.15
CA GLU A 38 -10.49 7.38 -5.49
C GLU A 38 -10.83 8.64 -6.31
N GLY A 39 -10.32 8.70 -7.55
CA GLY A 39 -10.53 9.82 -8.44
C GLY A 39 -9.74 11.09 -8.10
N ALA A 40 -8.90 11.11 -7.05
CA ALA A 40 -8.13 12.31 -6.69
C ALA A 40 -7.14 12.73 -7.79
N LEU A 41 -6.56 11.77 -8.50
CA LEU A 41 -5.63 12.06 -9.61
C LEU A 41 -6.36 12.65 -10.83
N GLU A 42 -7.60 12.26 -11.06
CA GLU A 42 -8.42 12.73 -12.18
C GLU A 42 -8.83 14.21 -12.00
N GLN A 43 -8.80 14.71 -10.75
CA GLN A 43 -9.10 16.11 -10.42
C GLN A 43 -7.90 17.04 -10.69
N ILE A 44 -6.74 16.50 -11.04
CA ILE A 44 -5.54 17.27 -11.30
C ILE A 44 -5.26 17.27 -12.80
N PRO A 45 -5.65 18.32 -13.51
CA PRO A 45 -5.35 18.44 -14.94
C PRO A 45 -3.86 18.72 -15.15
N LEU A 46 -3.34 18.33 -16.29
CA LEU A 46 -2.02 18.78 -16.73
C LEU A 46 -1.98 20.29 -16.81
N GLY A 47 -0.89 20.92 -16.40
CA GLY A 47 -0.75 22.36 -16.30
C GLY A 47 -1.32 22.97 -15.01
N ALA A 48 -1.91 22.18 -14.11
CA ALA A 48 -2.35 22.65 -12.81
C ALA A 48 -1.17 23.20 -11.99
N PRO A 49 -1.37 24.29 -11.22
CA PRO A 49 -0.32 24.80 -10.35
C PRO A 49 -0.08 23.87 -9.17
N GLN A 50 1.13 23.90 -8.62
CA GLN A 50 1.58 23.07 -7.49
C GLN A 50 0.67 23.18 -6.26
N GLU A 51 0.13 24.38 -6.00
CA GLU A 51 -0.78 24.65 -4.89
C GLU A 51 -2.07 23.84 -5.02
N GLN A 52 -2.59 23.68 -6.25
CA GLN A 52 -3.78 22.87 -6.50
C GLN A 52 -3.51 21.38 -6.21
N VAL A 53 -2.31 20.90 -6.54
CA VAL A 53 -1.89 19.54 -6.20
C VAL A 53 -1.86 19.33 -4.69
N LEU A 54 -1.29 20.30 -3.94
CA LEU A 54 -1.25 20.25 -2.48
C LEU A 54 -2.64 20.30 -1.85
N ILE A 55 -3.58 21.03 -2.45
CA ILE A 55 -4.99 21.09 -1.98
C ILE A 55 -5.68 19.74 -2.24
N SER A 56 -5.47 19.15 -3.42
CA SER A 56 -6.17 17.92 -3.83
C SER A 56 -5.57 16.66 -3.21
N LEU A 57 -4.25 16.55 -3.17
CA LEU A 57 -3.53 15.37 -2.65
C LEU A 57 -2.95 15.58 -1.26
N GLY A 58 -2.89 16.81 -0.75
CA GLY A 58 -2.25 17.11 0.53
C GLY A 58 -0.72 17.08 0.44
N THR A 59 -0.07 16.94 1.62
CA THR A 59 1.38 16.95 1.72
C THR A 59 1.99 15.67 1.12
N PRO A 60 2.97 15.79 0.21
CA PRO A 60 3.66 14.62 -0.34
C PRO A 60 4.49 13.89 0.72
N SER A 61 4.68 12.59 0.54
CA SER A 61 5.54 11.78 1.41
C SER A 61 7.01 12.21 1.31
N THR A 62 7.43 12.63 0.13
CA THR A 62 8.77 13.19 -0.12
C THR A 62 8.78 14.02 -1.40
N VAL A 63 9.75 14.93 -1.49
CA VAL A 63 10.00 15.76 -2.67
C VAL A 63 11.42 15.47 -3.16
N ALA A 64 11.59 15.29 -4.45
CA ALA A 64 12.89 15.11 -5.07
C ALA A 64 13.04 15.98 -6.32
N THR A 65 14.28 16.24 -6.69
CA THR A 65 14.65 16.93 -7.93
C THR A 65 15.41 15.95 -8.81
N VAL A 66 14.72 15.35 -9.77
CA VAL A 66 15.33 14.38 -10.71
C VAL A 66 15.59 15.04 -12.07
N SER A 67 14.55 15.56 -12.71
CA SER A 67 14.60 16.35 -13.95
C SER A 67 13.75 17.61 -13.85
N GLY A 68 13.43 18.05 -12.64
CA GLY A 68 12.51 19.04 -12.19
C GLY A 68 12.06 18.67 -10.79
N GLU A 69 11.19 19.47 -10.20
CA GLU A 69 10.60 19.14 -8.89
C GLU A 69 9.55 18.03 -9.06
N VAL A 70 9.60 17.03 -8.18
CA VAL A 70 8.68 15.89 -8.20
C VAL A 70 8.13 15.65 -6.80
N PHE A 71 6.80 15.58 -6.68
CA PHE A 71 6.13 15.17 -5.46
C PHE A 71 5.83 13.68 -5.50
N TYR A 72 6.29 12.96 -4.48
CA TYR A 72 6.02 11.52 -4.34
C TYR A 72 5.05 11.26 -3.19
N TYR A 73 3.99 10.53 -3.50
CA TYR A 73 3.01 10.04 -2.55
C TYR A 73 3.13 8.52 -2.47
N ILE A 74 3.62 8.03 -1.34
CA ILE A 74 4.00 6.62 -1.16
C ILE A 74 2.97 5.94 -0.29
N SER A 75 2.39 4.85 -0.77
CA SER A 75 1.44 4.01 -0.04
C SER A 75 1.88 2.56 -0.07
N ALA A 76 1.65 1.85 1.04
CA ALA A 76 1.87 0.43 1.13
C ALA A 76 0.73 -0.23 1.89
N ARG A 77 0.25 -1.37 1.40
CA ARG A 77 -0.69 -2.23 2.09
C ARG A 77 0.02 -3.48 2.57
N THR A 78 -0.09 -3.75 3.85
CA THR A 78 0.48 -4.94 4.47
C THR A 78 -0.62 -5.84 5.00
N GLU A 79 -0.40 -7.14 4.89
CA GLU A 79 -1.23 -8.17 5.48
C GLU A 79 -0.45 -8.89 6.57
N GLN A 80 -1.12 -9.12 7.69
CA GLN A 80 -0.61 -9.93 8.78
C GLN A 80 -1.61 -11.05 9.09
N THR A 81 -1.18 -12.29 8.95
CA THR A 81 -1.98 -13.46 9.30
C THR A 81 -1.55 -13.96 10.66
N SER A 82 -2.42 -13.75 11.68
CA SER A 82 -2.19 -14.20 13.06
C SER A 82 -0.83 -13.72 13.60
N PHE A 83 0.06 -14.64 13.97
CA PHE A 83 1.40 -14.38 14.53
C PHE A 83 2.51 -14.36 13.48
N LEU A 84 2.18 -14.47 12.19
CA LEU A 84 3.17 -14.44 11.10
C LEU A 84 3.68 -13.02 10.87
N PRO A 85 4.91 -12.86 10.34
CA PRO A 85 5.43 -11.57 9.95
C PRO A 85 4.52 -10.84 8.96
N GLU A 86 4.43 -9.52 9.08
CA GLU A 86 3.73 -8.69 8.10
C GLU A 86 4.34 -8.87 6.71
N LYS A 87 3.47 -8.98 5.71
CA LYS A 87 3.86 -9.05 4.30
C LYS A 87 3.28 -7.85 3.55
N VAL A 88 4.12 -7.12 2.84
CA VAL A 88 3.64 -6.08 1.91
C VAL A 88 2.99 -6.78 0.71
N VAL A 89 1.71 -6.52 0.49
CA VAL A 89 0.91 -7.14 -0.58
C VAL A 89 0.68 -6.20 -1.74
N ASP A 90 0.71 -4.90 -1.49
CA ASP A 90 0.59 -3.88 -2.53
C ASP A 90 1.38 -2.64 -2.13
N GLN A 91 2.06 -2.06 -3.08
CA GLN A 91 2.79 -0.81 -2.90
C GLN A 91 2.62 0.07 -4.12
N ARG A 92 2.31 1.34 -3.88
CA ARG A 92 2.09 2.33 -4.93
C ARG A 92 2.88 3.60 -4.62
N VAL A 93 3.41 4.19 -5.67
CA VAL A 93 4.12 5.46 -5.63
C VAL A 93 3.52 6.35 -6.72
N VAL A 94 2.74 7.34 -6.30
CA VAL A 94 2.26 8.38 -7.21
C VAL A 94 3.31 9.46 -7.28
N ALA A 95 3.76 9.79 -8.49
CA ALA A 95 4.71 10.85 -8.76
C ALA A 95 4.05 11.95 -9.59
N VAL A 96 4.10 13.17 -9.09
CA VAL A 96 3.62 14.36 -9.80
C VAL A 96 4.84 15.19 -10.18
N TYR A 97 5.09 15.30 -11.47
CA TYR A 97 6.24 16.02 -12.05
C TYR A 97 5.81 17.43 -12.40
N PHE A 98 6.65 18.38 -12.04
CA PHE A 98 6.44 19.81 -12.31
C PHE A 98 7.45 20.34 -13.31
N ASP A 99 6.97 21.23 -14.17
CA ASP A 99 7.80 22.02 -15.07
C ASP A 99 8.53 23.15 -14.31
N LYS A 100 9.33 23.95 -15.04
CA LYS A 100 10.07 25.09 -14.49
C LYS A 100 9.16 26.20 -13.92
N ASN A 101 7.88 26.20 -14.30
CA ASN A 101 6.87 27.16 -13.84
C ASN A 101 6.02 26.60 -12.69
N ARG A 102 6.42 25.46 -12.10
CA ARG A 102 5.70 24.72 -11.05
C ARG A 102 4.29 24.31 -11.46
N ARG A 103 4.14 23.90 -12.71
CA ARG A 103 2.89 23.36 -13.25
C ARG A 103 3.05 21.87 -13.51
N VAL A 104 1.99 21.13 -13.31
CA VAL A 104 1.97 19.68 -13.54
C VAL A 104 2.28 19.38 -15.00
N GLU A 105 3.41 18.76 -15.25
CA GLU A 105 3.86 18.30 -16.55
C GLU A 105 3.39 16.87 -16.83
N ARG A 106 3.50 16.02 -15.80
CA ARG A 106 3.17 14.59 -15.90
C ARG A 106 2.76 14.04 -14.55
N ILE A 107 1.86 13.08 -14.55
CA ILE A 107 1.52 12.26 -13.39
C ILE A 107 1.81 10.81 -13.74
N ALA A 108 2.43 10.09 -12.83
CA ALA A 108 2.69 8.66 -12.95
C ALA A 108 2.23 7.92 -11.69
N ASN A 109 1.77 6.70 -11.85
CA ASN A 109 1.38 5.83 -10.73
C ASN A 109 2.16 4.53 -10.82
N TYR A 110 3.26 4.47 -10.10
CA TYR A 110 4.17 3.34 -10.10
C TYR A 110 3.73 2.27 -9.11
N GLY A 111 3.82 1.02 -9.54
CA GLY A 111 3.70 -0.15 -8.71
C GLY A 111 4.62 -1.25 -9.19
N LEU A 112 4.57 -2.41 -8.55
CA LEU A 112 5.33 -3.56 -8.97
C LEU A 112 4.46 -4.49 -9.81
N GLN A 113 4.92 -4.82 -11.01
CA GLN A 113 4.35 -5.86 -11.86
C GLN A 113 5.46 -6.84 -12.21
N ASP A 114 5.29 -8.11 -11.85
CA ASP A 114 6.29 -9.17 -12.05
C ASP A 114 7.68 -8.81 -11.49
N GLY A 115 7.70 -8.12 -10.33
CA GLY A 115 8.92 -7.67 -9.68
C GLY A 115 9.63 -6.49 -10.36
N ARG A 116 8.99 -5.85 -11.34
CA ARG A 116 9.50 -4.67 -12.06
C ARG A 116 8.62 -3.47 -11.79
N ILE A 117 9.24 -2.30 -11.75
CA ILE A 117 8.51 -1.04 -11.59
C ILE A 117 7.77 -0.74 -12.90
N PHE A 118 6.47 -0.54 -12.80
CA PHE A 118 5.57 -0.27 -13.91
C PHE A 118 4.71 0.96 -13.61
N ASP A 119 4.58 1.85 -14.60
CA ASP A 119 3.68 3.00 -14.52
C ASP A 119 2.30 2.62 -15.06
N TYR A 120 1.31 2.57 -14.18
CA TYR A 120 -0.06 2.19 -14.52
C TYR A 120 -0.82 3.26 -15.31
N ILE A 121 -0.39 4.52 -15.26
CA ILE A 121 -0.98 5.61 -16.06
C ILE A 121 -0.36 5.61 -17.46
N GLY A 122 0.97 5.70 -17.53
CA GLY A 122 1.70 5.71 -18.80
C GLY A 122 1.80 4.35 -19.48
N ARG A 123 1.48 3.27 -18.76
CA ARG A 123 1.63 1.87 -19.22
C ARG A 123 3.03 1.55 -19.74
N THR A 124 4.03 2.10 -19.09
CA THR A 124 5.44 1.97 -19.47
C THR A 124 6.30 1.61 -18.26
N THR A 125 7.47 1.08 -18.52
CA THR A 125 8.51 0.92 -17.50
C THR A 125 9.42 2.15 -17.54
N PRO A 126 9.75 2.77 -16.40
CA PRO A 126 10.68 3.89 -16.38
C PRO A 126 12.03 3.49 -16.98
N THR A 127 12.53 4.29 -17.91
CA THR A 127 13.81 4.03 -18.59
C THR A 127 14.92 4.98 -18.16
N SER A 128 14.59 6.08 -17.49
CA SER A 128 15.58 7.03 -16.96
C SER A 128 16.34 6.42 -15.79
N GLY A 129 17.67 6.36 -15.89
CA GLY A 129 18.51 5.70 -14.88
C GLY A 129 18.37 6.32 -13.49
N GLN A 130 18.28 7.64 -13.37
CA GLN A 130 18.14 8.33 -12.07
C GLN A 130 16.76 8.10 -11.45
N GLU A 131 15.70 8.22 -12.23
CA GLU A 131 14.33 7.99 -11.80
C GLU A 131 14.14 6.53 -11.36
N LEU A 132 14.61 5.57 -12.18
CA LEU A 132 14.53 4.15 -11.86
C LEU A 132 15.30 3.81 -10.57
N SER A 133 16.48 4.42 -10.38
CA SER A 133 17.28 4.22 -9.16
C SER A 133 16.55 4.73 -7.92
N TYR A 134 15.94 5.92 -8.01
CA TYR A 134 15.18 6.51 -6.92
C TYR A 134 13.93 5.68 -6.58
N LEU A 135 13.15 5.29 -7.58
CA LEU A 135 11.98 4.44 -7.40
C LEU A 135 12.35 3.07 -6.82
N THR A 136 13.44 2.46 -7.31
CA THR A 136 13.94 1.19 -6.77
C THR A 136 14.29 1.32 -5.29
N TYR A 137 14.94 2.41 -4.89
CA TYR A 137 15.25 2.70 -3.49
C TYR A 137 13.98 2.85 -2.64
N VAL A 138 12.99 3.61 -3.13
CA VAL A 138 11.69 3.79 -2.45
C VAL A 138 10.98 2.45 -2.28
N PHE A 139 10.86 1.66 -3.34
CA PHE A 139 10.21 0.35 -3.29
C PHE A 139 10.93 -0.62 -2.36
N LYS A 140 12.26 -0.54 -2.27
CA LYS A 140 13.05 -1.39 -1.36
C LYS A 140 12.85 -1.02 0.11
N ILE A 141 12.78 0.28 0.43
CA ILE A 141 12.62 0.75 1.83
C ILE A 141 11.22 0.45 2.35
N PHE A 142 10.19 0.75 1.56
CA PHE A 142 8.80 0.61 1.98
C PHE A 142 8.20 -0.76 1.65
N GLY A 143 8.84 -1.55 0.77
CA GLY A 143 8.33 -2.82 0.30
C GLY A 143 8.57 -4.02 1.22
N GLY A 144 9.39 -3.88 2.26
CA GLY A 144 9.79 -5.02 3.09
C GLY A 144 10.41 -6.18 2.27
N LYS A 145 11.26 -6.96 2.89
CA LYS A 145 11.77 -8.20 2.29
C LYS A 145 10.66 -9.26 2.19
#